data_e5f1a549a0d833c1a80787c62b3be469
#
_entry.id   e5f1a549a0d833c1a80787c62b3be469
#
_cell.length_a   1.000
_cell.length_b   1.000
_cell.length_c   1.000
_cell.angle_alpha   90.00
_cell.angle_beta   90.00
_cell.angle_gamma   90.00
#
_symmetry.space_group_name_H-M   'P 1'
#
loop_
_entity.id
_entity.type
_entity.pdbx_description
1 polymer ?
#
loop_
_entity_poly.entity_id
_entity_poly.type
_entity_poly.pdbx_seq_one_letter_code
_entity_poly.pdbx_strand_id
1 'polypeptide(L)'
;MGVSWDTVGYGGEVGRVRGQRGSMTGMQYQGLQKKLPDLAKPPLPPGVQAGGHGGSHGYLGHEFVMSILEERRPLVDIIAALNMTVPGIVAHQSALKDGELMKIPQYKL
;
A
#
# COMPACT_ATOMS: atom_id res chain seq x y z
N MET A 1 -2.21 -2.15 -10.74
CA MET A 1 -1.17 -3.08 -10.26
C MET A 1 -1.32 -4.37 -11.06
N GLY A 2 -0.25 -4.91 -11.59
CA GLY A 2 -0.25 -6.20 -12.28
C GLY A 2 0.60 -7.18 -11.49
N VAL A 3 0.08 -8.39 -11.30
CA VAL A 3 0.81 -9.52 -10.71
C VAL A 3 0.74 -10.65 -11.71
N SER A 4 1.86 -11.26 -12.03
CA SER A 4 1.91 -12.42 -12.93
C SER A 4 2.85 -13.47 -12.35
N TRP A 5 2.35 -14.71 -12.26
CA TRP A 5 3.09 -15.86 -11.74
C TRP A 5 3.50 -16.84 -12.82
N ASP A 6 2.87 -16.74 -14.02
CA ASP A 6 3.01 -17.72 -15.11
C ASP A 6 3.72 -17.14 -16.35
N THR A 7 4.48 -16.06 -16.20
CA THR A 7 5.21 -15.47 -17.32
C THR A 7 6.67 -15.86 -17.30
N VAL A 8 7.19 -16.27 -18.47
CA VAL A 8 8.62 -16.44 -18.69
C VAL A 8 9.28 -15.05 -18.70
N GLY A 9 10.25 -14.83 -17.84
CA GLY A 9 10.99 -13.58 -17.75
C GLY A 9 10.78 -12.88 -16.41
N TYR A 10 10.29 -11.64 -16.43
CA TYR A 10 10.14 -10.83 -15.23
C TYR A 10 8.84 -11.15 -14.48
N GLY A 11 8.97 -11.73 -13.31
CA GLY A 11 7.88 -11.89 -12.34
C GLY A 11 7.95 -10.83 -11.24
N GLY A 12 6.82 -10.39 -10.74
CA GLY A 12 6.76 -9.46 -9.61
C GLY A 12 5.55 -8.54 -9.61
N GLU A 13 5.48 -7.71 -8.58
CA GLU A 13 4.43 -6.71 -8.42
C GLU A 13 4.89 -5.37 -9.00
N VAL A 14 4.15 -4.84 -9.97
CA VAL A 14 4.41 -3.51 -10.53
C VAL A 14 3.18 -2.63 -10.37
N GLY A 15 3.31 -1.60 -9.54
CA GLY A 15 2.30 -0.55 -9.41
C GLY A 15 2.44 0.47 -10.54
N ARG A 16 1.33 0.78 -11.21
CA ARG A 16 1.27 1.85 -12.21
C ARG A 16 0.03 2.70 -11.98
N VAL A 17 0.23 4.01 -11.88
CA VAL A 17 -0.84 5.01 -11.79
C VAL A 17 -0.64 6.03 -12.89
N ARG A 18 -1.71 6.36 -13.60
CA ARG A 18 -1.71 7.40 -14.64
C ARG A 18 -2.79 8.44 -14.34
N GLY A 19 -2.42 9.70 -14.40
CA GLY A 19 -3.33 10.83 -14.20
C GLY A 19 -2.99 11.98 -15.12
N GLN A 20 -3.88 12.94 -15.19
CA GLN A 20 -3.74 14.13 -16.06
C GLN A 20 -2.49 14.97 -15.71
N ARG A 21 -2.05 14.97 -14.46
CA ARG A 21 -0.94 15.80 -13.97
C ARG A 21 0.35 15.02 -13.75
N GLY A 22 0.33 13.71 -13.93
CA GLY A 22 1.52 12.88 -13.78
C GLY A 22 1.21 11.39 -13.77
N SER A 23 2.26 10.61 -13.85
CA SER A 23 2.22 9.15 -13.83
C SER A 23 3.29 8.62 -12.88
N MET A 24 3.01 7.50 -12.25
CA MET A 24 3.99 6.72 -11.48
C MET A 24 4.06 5.29 -12.03
N THR A 25 5.27 4.77 -12.09
CA THR A 25 5.52 3.34 -12.34
C THR A 25 6.54 2.88 -11.30
N GLY A 26 6.12 1.99 -10.40
CA GLY A 26 6.90 1.69 -9.20
C GLY A 26 7.15 2.97 -8.40
N MET A 27 8.42 3.30 -8.13
CA MET A 27 8.84 4.52 -7.42
C MET A 27 9.23 5.67 -8.36
N GLN A 28 9.08 5.50 -9.68
CA GLN A 28 9.43 6.52 -10.67
C GLN A 28 8.23 7.40 -10.98
N TYR A 29 8.38 8.70 -10.78
CA TYR A 29 7.38 9.71 -11.12
C TYR A 29 7.80 10.51 -12.35
N GLN A 30 6.84 10.78 -13.22
CA GLN A 30 6.94 11.69 -14.36
C GLN A 30 5.69 12.58 -14.38
N GLY A 31 5.86 13.89 -14.32
CA GLY A 31 4.70 14.79 -14.36
C GLY A 31 5.02 16.24 -13.97
N LEU A 32 3.97 16.97 -13.71
CA LEU A 32 4.03 18.41 -13.44
C LEU A 32 4.47 18.77 -12.01
N GLN A 33 4.42 17.81 -11.09
CA GLN A 33 4.81 18.04 -9.70
C GLN A 33 6.33 18.15 -9.59
N LYS A 34 6.85 19.32 -9.24
CA LYS A 34 8.29 19.55 -9.09
C LYS A 34 8.85 19.06 -7.76
N LYS A 35 8.04 19.05 -6.70
CA LYS A 35 8.41 18.57 -5.37
C LYS A 35 7.45 17.47 -4.95
N LEU A 36 7.95 16.26 -4.84
CA LEU A 36 7.20 15.12 -4.31
C LEU A 36 7.29 15.10 -2.79
N PRO A 37 6.29 14.50 -2.10
CA PRO A 37 6.40 14.20 -0.68
C PRO A 37 7.64 13.36 -0.40
N ASP A 38 8.29 13.59 0.73
CA ASP A 38 9.32 12.67 1.21
C ASP A 38 8.64 11.36 1.65
N LEU A 39 8.96 10.30 0.95
CA LEU A 39 8.48 8.95 1.24
C LEU A 39 9.55 8.09 1.94
N ALA A 40 10.65 8.72 2.37
CA ALA A 40 11.68 8.01 3.12
C ALA A 40 11.08 7.46 4.43
N LYS A 41 11.38 6.22 4.72
CA LYS A 41 10.99 5.61 6.00
C LYS A 41 11.83 6.24 7.11
N PRO A 42 11.24 6.61 8.25
CA PRO A 42 12.02 7.06 9.39
C PRO A 42 12.95 5.93 9.87
N PRO A 43 14.09 6.27 10.49
CA PRO A 43 14.98 5.25 11.04
C PRO A 43 14.25 4.46 12.14
N LEU A 44 14.45 3.14 12.16
CA LEU A 44 13.99 2.33 13.29
C LEU A 44 14.84 2.58 14.52
N PRO A 45 14.27 2.44 15.72
CA PRO A 45 15.04 2.53 16.96
C PRO A 45 16.18 1.51 17.01
N PRO A 46 17.26 1.79 17.77
CA PRO A 46 18.33 0.84 17.97
C PRO A 46 17.81 -0.52 18.49
N GLY A 47 18.29 -1.60 17.89
CA GLY A 47 17.88 -2.96 18.23
C GLY A 47 16.64 -3.48 17.54
N VAL A 48 15.85 -2.64 16.87
CA VAL A 48 14.70 -3.07 16.06
C VAL A 48 15.17 -3.44 14.66
N GLN A 49 14.96 -4.70 14.27
CA GLN A 49 15.26 -5.17 12.93
C GLN A 49 14.10 -4.89 11.97
N ALA A 50 14.43 -4.46 10.75
CA ALA A 50 13.43 -4.18 9.74
C ALA A 50 12.61 -5.42 9.34
N GLY A 51 13.24 -6.59 9.25
CA GLY A 51 12.57 -7.86 8.93
C GLY A 51 12.21 -8.01 7.44
N GLY A 52 11.29 -8.92 7.13
CA GLY A 52 10.91 -9.29 5.78
C GLY A 52 10.13 -8.23 5.00
N HIS A 53 9.76 -8.59 3.75
CA HIS A 53 9.01 -7.73 2.81
C HIS A 53 9.60 -6.32 2.65
N GLY A 54 10.90 -6.24 2.36
CA GLY A 54 11.58 -4.95 2.19
C GLY A 54 11.69 -4.12 3.48
N GLY A 55 11.67 -4.78 4.64
CA GLY A 55 11.81 -4.14 5.94
C GLY A 55 10.49 -3.70 6.60
N SER A 56 9.34 -4.03 6.04
CA SER A 56 8.05 -3.54 6.54
C SER A 56 7.66 -4.09 7.92
N HIS A 57 8.10 -5.28 8.29
CA HIS A 57 7.69 -5.91 9.54
C HIS A 57 8.12 -5.11 10.77
N GLY A 58 9.36 -4.64 10.80
CA GLY A 58 9.86 -3.83 11.91
C GLY A 58 9.14 -2.48 12.02
N TYR A 59 8.86 -1.83 10.89
CA TYR A 59 8.12 -0.56 10.87
C TYR A 59 6.68 -0.72 11.34
N LEU A 60 5.97 -1.75 10.89
CA LEU A 60 4.59 -2.01 11.31
C LEU A 60 4.51 -2.34 12.80
N GLY A 61 5.40 -3.23 13.28
CA GLY A 61 5.46 -3.58 14.70
C GLY A 61 5.81 -2.38 15.58
N HIS A 62 6.80 -1.57 15.17
CA HIS A 62 7.17 -0.35 15.88
C HIS A 62 6.00 0.65 15.94
N GLU A 63 5.35 0.94 14.82
CA GLU A 63 4.21 1.87 14.76
C GLU A 63 3.05 1.40 15.64
N PHE A 64 2.76 0.11 15.66
CA PHE A 64 1.74 -0.47 16.52
C PHE A 64 2.05 -0.24 18.01
N VAL A 65 3.28 -0.59 18.44
CA VAL A 65 3.71 -0.40 19.84
C VAL A 65 3.69 1.08 20.22
N MET A 66 4.24 1.96 19.38
CA MET A 66 4.29 3.41 19.65
C MET A 66 2.91 4.03 19.69
N SER A 67 1.97 3.60 18.86
CA SER A 67 0.60 4.11 18.91
C SER A 67 -0.09 3.81 20.24
N ILE A 68 0.23 2.67 20.87
CA ILE A 68 -0.28 2.31 22.21
C ILE A 68 0.41 3.14 23.29
N LEU A 69 1.76 3.20 23.25
CA LEU A 69 2.54 3.91 24.28
C LEU A 69 2.29 5.41 24.29
N GLU A 70 2.04 6.00 23.14
CA GLU A 70 1.78 7.43 22.96
C GLU A 70 0.29 7.78 22.97
N GLU A 71 -0.59 6.78 23.17
CA GLU A 71 -2.05 6.92 23.18
C GLU A 71 -2.58 7.67 21.96
N ARG A 72 -1.96 7.44 20.80
CA ARG A 72 -2.32 8.10 19.54
C ARG A 72 -2.87 7.11 18.52
N ARG A 73 -3.57 7.65 17.55
CA ARG A 73 -4.02 6.90 16.38
C ARG A 73 -2.81 6.43 15.55
N PRO A 74 -2.75 5.15 15.14
CA PRO A 74 -1.69 4.67 14.25
C PRO A 74 -1.81 5.30 12.85
N LEU A 75 -0.69 5.39 12.14
CA LEU A 75 -0.63 5.94 10.77
C LEU A 75 -1.54 5.16 9.81
N VAL A 76 -1.63 3.85 9.99
CA VAL A 76 -2.59 3.00 9.29
C VAL A 76 -3.53 2.41 10.33
N ASP A 77 -4.64 3.09 10.57
CA ASP A 77 -5.69 2.62 11.45
C ASP A 77 -6.61 1.60 10.76
N ILE A 78 -7.59 1.10 11.51
CA ILE A 78 -8.55 0.11 10.98
C ILE A 78 -9.32 0.63 9.76
N ILE A 79 -9.63 1.91 9.70
CA ILE A 79 -10.37 2.50 8.57
C ILE A 79 -9.48 2.56 7.33
N ALA A 80 -8.25 3.03 7.47
CA ALA A 80 -7.27 3.03 6.39
C ALA A 80 -6.99 1.59 5.91
N ALA A 81 -6.81 0.65 6.83
CA ALA A 81 -6.57 -0.76 6.51
C ALA A 81 -7.75 -1.39 5.74
N LEU A 82 -8.99 -1.13 6.17
CA LEU A 82 -10.19 -1.62 5.46
C LEU A 82 -10.31 -1.01 4.06
N ASN A 83 -10.12 0.31 3.92
CA ASN A 83 -10.17 0.98 2.61
C ASN A 83 -9.05 0.56 1.65
N MET A 84 -7.94 0.04 2.17
CA MET A 84 -6.85 -0.53 1.37
C MET A 84 -7.10 -1.99 0.98
N THR A 85 -7.70 -2.78 1.87
CA THR A 85 -7.82 -4.24 1.71
C THR A 85 -9.11 -4.66 0.99
N VAL A 86 -10.24 -4.07 1.37
CA VAL A 86 -11.57 -4.47 0.86
C VAL A 86 -11.72 -4.32 -0.66
N PRO A 87 -11.11 -3.32 -1.34
CA PRO A 87 -11.12 -3.26 -2.80
C PRO A 87 -10.58 -4.52 -3.48
N GLY A 88 -9.52 -5.11 -2.94
CA GLY A 88 -8.98 -6.37 -3.45
C GLY A 88 -9.93 -7.55 -3.29
N ILE A 89 -10.63 -7.63 -2.15
CA ILE A 89 -11.64 -8.68 -1.89
C ILE A 89 -12.82 -8.53 -2.85
N VAL A 90 -13.32 -7.30 -3.04
CA VAL A 90 -14.43 -7.04 -3.98
C VAL A 90 -14.01 -7.31 -5.42
N ALA A 91 -12.78 -6.97 -5.79
CA ALA A 91 -12.24 -7.29 -7.12
C ALA A 91 -12.18 -8.80 -7.36
N HIS A 92 -11.78 -9.58 -6.36
CA HIS A 92 -11.81 -11.05 -6.44
C HIS A 92 -13.24 -11.57 -6.60
N GLN A 93 -14.21 -11.06 -5.83
CA GLN A 93 -15.62 -11.43 -5.95
C GLN A 93 -16.20 -11.07 -7.33
N SER A 94 -15.81 -9.90 -7.89
CA SER A 94 -16.17 -9.50 -9.24
C SER A 94 -15.61 -10.48 -10.28
N ALA A 95 -14.33 -10.88 -10.14
CA ALA A 95 -13.72 -11.84 -11.05
C ALA A 95 -14.41 -13.21 -11.04
N LEU A 96 -14.89 -13.69 -9.88
CA LEU A 96 -15.66 -14.93 -9.76
C LEU A 96 -17.06 -14.85 -10.39
N LYS A 97 -17.49 -13.65 -10.79
CA LYS A 97 -18.78 -13.35 -11.43
C LYS A 97 -18.59 -12.73 -12.82
N ASP A 98 -17.60 -13.18 -13.55
CA ASP A 98 -17.30 -12.76 -14.92
C ASP A 98 -17.08 -11.22 -15.07
N GLY A 99 -16.58 -10.57 -14.03
CA GLY A 99 -16.29 -9.14 -14.04
C GLY A 99 -17.50 -8.25 -13.72
N GLU A 100 -18.51 -8.77 -13.00
CA GLU A 100 -19.65 -7.97 -12.55
C GLU A 100 -19.20 -6.65 -11.89
N LEU A 101 -19.82 -5.55 -12.28
CA LEU A 101 -19.56 -4.25 -11.65
C LEU A 101 -20.10 -4.24 -10.22
N MET A 102 -19.18 -4.25 -9.25
CA MET A 102 -19.51 -4.31 -7.83
C MET A 102 -19.13 -2.99 -7.13
N LYS A 103 -19.97 -2.56 -6.19
CA LYS A 103 -19.71 -1.40 -5.37
C LYS A 103 -18.68 -1.73 -4.28
N ILE A 104 -17.62 -0.94 -4.21
CA ILE A 104 -16.64 -1.03 -3.12
C ILE A 104 -17.13 -0.21 -1.93
N PRO A 105 -17.33 -0.84 -0.74
CA PRO A 105 -17.68 -0.12 0.48
C PRO A 105 -16.62 0.93 0.82
N GLN A 106 -17.05 2.06 1.34
CA GLN A 106 -16.18 3.11 1.87
C GLN A 106 -16.36 3.21 3.37
N TYR A 107 -15.29 3.01 4.10
CA TYR A 107 -15.28 3.07 5.56
C TYR A 107 -14.88 4.47 6.02
N LYS A 108 -15.60 4.99 6.99
CA LYS A 108 -15.35 6.29 7.65
C LYS A 108 -15.58 6.12 9.14
N LEU A 109 -14.91 6.93 9.95
CA LEU A 109 -15.23 7.11 11.37
C LEU A 109 -16.43 8.02 11.50
#